data_97dd19a53ae113c192290e28bc7bf924
#
_entry.id   97dd19a53ae113c192290e28bc7bf924
#
_cell.length_a   1.000
_cell.length_b   1.000
_cell.length_c   1.000
_cell.angle_alpha   90.00
_cell.angle_beta   90.00
_cell.angle_gamma   90.00
#
_symmetry.space_group_name_H-M   'P 1'
#
loop_
_entity.id
_entity.type
_entity.pdbx_description
1 polymer ?
#
loop_
_entity_poly.entity_id
_entity_poly.type
_entity_poly.pdbx_seq_one_letter_code
_entity_poly.pdbx_strand_id
1 'polypeptide(L)'
;LMQCLSVMAGMISTWTVNEDAMARECGVGHLAATDVADYLAKRGLPFREAHAVVGHLVLMCEKRGCNLEDLPFEVFQEASPLFERDITEALDIPSIVAARTTEGGTAPAAVSVQLQRAEAQLVADEGVFGSLTKVVEMGHGVN
;
A
#
# COMPACT_ATOMS: atom_id res chain seq x y z
N LEU A 1 20.98 -10.91 19.40
CA LEU A 1 19.59 -10.61 19.12
C LEU A 1 19.03 -9.51 20.03
N MET A 2 19.16 -9.58 21.36
CA MET A 2 18.65 -8.58 22.31
C MET A 2 19.15 -7.16 22.03
N GLN A 3 20.45 -7.00 21.76
CA GLN A 3 21.04 -5.69 21.42
C GLN A 3 20.45 -5.10 20.13
N CYS A 4 20.21 -5.95 19.11
CA CYS A 4 19.59 -5.50 17.85
C CYS A 4 18.16 -5.01 18.08
N LEU A 5 17.38 -5.68 18.91
CA LEU A 5 16.01 -5.27 19.22
C LEU A 5 15.96 -3.93 19.95
N SER A 6 16.87 -3.68 20.91
CA SER A 6 16.96 -2.40 21.61
C SER A 6 17.31 -1.25 20.66
N VAL A 7 18.26 -1.48 19.75
CA VAL A 7 18.62 -0.47 18.73
C VAL A 7 17.45 -0.20 17.80
N MET A 8 16.76 -1.24 17.30
CA MET A 8 15.59 -1.08 16.44
C MET A 8 14.45 -0.33 17.13
N ALA A 9 14.19 -0.61 18.41
CA ALA A 9 13.18 0.12 19.18
C ALA A 9 13.52 1.61 19.26
N GLY A 10 14.78 1.95 19.50
CA GLY A 10 15.25 3.34 19.48
C GLY A 10 15.12 4.00 18.11
N MET A 11 15.42 3.28 17.04
CA MET A 11 15.24 3.78 15.66
C MET A 11 13.77 4.09 15.38
N ILE A 12 12.86 3.16 15.70
CA ILE A 12 11.43 3.34 15.45
C ILE A 12 10.86 4.50 16.26
N SER A 13 11.27 4.65 17.53
CA SER A 13 10.78 5.73 18.40
C SER A 13 11.20 7.13 17.97
N THR A 14 12.26 7.24 17.17
CA THR A 14 12.77 8.51 16.62
C THR A 14 12.43 8.72 15.14
N TRP A 15 11.67 7.83 14.56
CA TRP A 15 11.32 7.88 13.14
C TRP A 15 10.38 9.04 12.84
N THR A 16 10.70 9.80 11.80
CA THR A 16 9.81 10.83 11.26
C THR A 16 9.45 10.48 9.83
N VAL A 17 8.17 10.52 9.52
CA VAL A 17 7.67 10.26 8.16
C VAL A 17 7.70 11.57 7.37
N ASN A 18 8.33 11.54 6.19
CA ASN A 18 8.32 12.68 5.28
C ASN A 18 7.17 12.50 4.26
N GLU A 19 5.96 12.88 4.68
CA GLU A 19 4.73 12.70 3.91
C GLU A 19 4.79 13.39 2.55
N ASP A 20 5.35 14.62 2.50
CA ASP A 20 5.48 15.37 1.25
C ASP A 20 6.41 14.69 0.23
N ALA A 21 7.51 14.11 0.70
CA ALA A 21 8.40 13.36 -0.18
C ALA A 21 7.73 12.09 -0.69
N MET A 22 7.06 11.35 0.18
CA MET A 22 6.33 10.14 -0.19
C MET A 22 5.21 10.43 -1.20
N ALA A 23 4.44 11.49 -0.99
CA ALA A 23 3.37 11.90 -1.90
C ALA A 23 3.92 12.29 -3.28
N ARG A 24 5.03 13.04 -3.33
CA ARG A 24 5.67 13.40 -4.61
C ARG A 24 6.13 12.16 -5.39
N GLU A 25 6.77 11.22 -4.71
CA GLU A 25 7.27 9.99 -5.36
C GLU A 25 6.12 9.09 -5.87
N CYS A 26 4.94 9.15 -5.27
CA CYS A 26 3.76 8.46 -5.80
C CYS A 26 3.29 9.02 -7.16
N GLY A 27 3.58 10.28 -7.47
CA GLY A 27 3.28 10.89 -8.77
C GLY A 27 4.38 10.68 -9.83
N VAL A 28 5.46 9.95 -9.50
CA VAL A 28 6.57 9.71 -10.43
C VAL A 28 6.53 8.28 -10.95
N GLY A 29 6.68 8.13 -12.25
CA GLY A 29 6.63 6.84 -12.92
C GLY A 29 5.18 6.34 -13.06
N HIS A 30 5.02 5.22 -13.72
CA HIS A 30 3.68 4.72 -14.07
C HIS A 30 3.14 3.77 -12.98
N LEU A 31 3.06 4.22 -11.71
CA LEU A 31 2.57 3.40 -10.59
C LEU A 31 1.14 2.92 -10.79
N ALA A 32 0.28 3.72 -11.41
CA ALA A 32 -1.10 3.38 -11.73
C ALA A 32 -1.24 2.35 -12.87
N ALA A 33 -0.16 1.99 -13.59
CA ALA A 33 -0.25 1.11 -14.75
C ALA A 33 -0.92 -0.24 -14.45
N THR A 34 -0.64 -0.82 -13.29
CA THR A 34 -1.27 -2.08 -12.87
C THR A 34 -2.77 -1.90 -12.62
N ASP A 35 -3.18 -0.78 -12.04
CA ASP A 35 -4.58 -0.47 -11.76
C ASP A 35 -5.37 -0.23 -13.06
N VAL A 36 -4.74 0.36 -14.06
CA VAL A 36 -5.30 0.51 -15.42
C VAL A 36 -5.47 -0.87 -16.09
N ALA A 37 -4.53 -1.80 -15.90
CA ALA A 37 -4.68 -3.16 -16.40
C ALA A 37 -5.80 -3.92 -15.67
N ASP A 38 -5.90 -3.77 -14.34
CA ASP A 38 -6.98 -4.34 -13.54
C ASP A 38 -8.35 -3.75 -13.94
N TYR A 39 -8.41 -2.47 -14.27
CA TYR A 39 -9.61 -1.80 -14.78
C TYR A 39 -10.13 -2.50 -16.06
N LEU A 40 -9.27 -2.75 -17.03
CA LEU A 40 -9.63 -3.48 -18.26
C LEU A 40 -10.00 -4.92 -17.97
N ALA A 41 -9.28 -5.59 -17.07
CA ALA A 41 -9.57 -6.98 -16.69
C ALA A 41 -10.95 -7.11 -16.03
N LYS A 42 -11.34 -6.17 -15.18
CA LYS A 42 -12.69 -6.12 -14.58
C LYS A 42 -13.80 -5.92 -15.62
N ARG A 43 -13.48 -5.33 -16.78
CA ARG A 43 -14.39 -5.15 -17.92
C ARG A 43 -14.35 -6.32 -18.92
N GLY A 44 -13.67 -7.41 -18.57
CA GLY A 44 -13.69 -8.66 -19.31
C GLY A 44 -12.54 -8.85 -20.29
N LEU A 45 -11.58 -7.92 -20.36
CA LEU A 45 -10.36 -8.15 -21.15
C LEU A 45 -9.45 -9.15 -20.41
N PRO A 46 -8.95 -10.21 -21.08
CA PRO A 46 -7.96 -11.08 -20.46
C PRO A 46 -6.77 -10.29 -19.94
N PHE A 47 -6.32 -10.59 -18.71
CA PHE A 47 -5.28 -9.79 -18.03
C PHE A 47 -4.00 -9.62 -18.87
N ARG A 48 -3.61 -10.65 -19.63
CA ARG A 48 -2.46 -10.59 -20.51
C ARG A 48 -2.61 -9.56 -21.63
N GLU A 49 -3.82 -9.44 -22.17
CA GLU A 49 -4.14 -8.44 -23.20
C GLU A 49 -4.24 -7.05 -22.58
N ALA A 50 -4.89 -6.93 -21.42
CA ALA A 50 -4.94 -5.69 -20.65
C ALA A 50 -3.53 -5.14 -20.35
N HIS A 51 -2.63 -6.00 -19.91
CA HIS A 51 -1.23 -5.64 -19.65
C HIS A 51 -0.51 -5.19 -20.92
N ALA A 52 -0.78 -5.80 -22.08
CA ALA A 52 -0.18 -5.39 -23.35
C ALA A 52 -0.68 -4.01 -23.80
N VAL A 53 -1.99 -3.73 -23.65
CA VAL A 53 -2.59 -2.42 -23.93
C VAL A 53 -1.96 -1.34 -23.06
N VAL A 54 -1.88 -1.58 -21.75
CA VAL A 54 -1.28 -0.61 -20.81
C VAL A 54 0.20 -0.42 -21.07
N GLY A 55 0.93 -1.49 -21.36
CA GLY A 55 2.34 -1.40 -21.76
C GLY A 55 2.57 -0.49 -22.97
N HIS A 56 1.64 -0.49 -23.93
CA HIS A 56 1.68 0.44 -25.09
C HIS A 56 1.47 1.90 -24.65
N LEU A 57 0.52 2.15 -23.74
CA LEU A 57 0.27 3.50 -23.20
C LEU A 57 1.49 4.01 -22.41
N VAL A 58 2.11 3.16 -21.60
CA VAL A 58 3.33 3.47 -20.84
C VAL A 58 4.48 3.84 -21.80
N LEU A 59 4.72 3.03 -22.82
CA LEU A 59 5.74 3.34 -23.84
C LEU A 59 5.47 4.66 -24.58
N MET A 60 4.21 5.01 -24.78
CA MET A 60 3.82 6.28 -25.37
C MET A 60 4.12 7.43 -24.41
N CYS A 61 3.82 7.29 -23.14
CA CYS A 61 4.15 8.26 -22.08
C CYS A 61 5.67 8.48 -21.98
N GLU A 62 6.45 7.43 -21.94
CA GLU A 62 7.91 7.49 -21.93
C GLU A 62 8.48 8.31 -23.10
N LYS A 63 7.95 8.07 -24.31
CA LYS A 63 8.37 8.82 -25.51
C LYS A 63 7.97 10.29 -25.49
N ARG A 64 6.87 10.63 -24.80
CA ARG A 64 6.34 11.99 -24.67
C ARG A 64 6.86 12.73 -23.43
N GLY A 65 7.49 12.02 -22.49
CA GLY A 65 7.92 12.58 -21.22
C GLY A 65 6.77 13.00 -20.32
N CYS A 66 5.67 12.25 -20.32
CA CYS A 66 4.46 12.49 -19.52
C CYS A 66 4.06 11.25 -18.74
N ASN A 67 3.16 11.38 -17.76
CA ASN A 67 2.59 10.27 -17.01
C ASN A 67 1.27 9.78 -17.64
N LEU A 68 0.75 8.65 -17.17
CA LEU A 68 -0.54 8.12 -17.63
C LEU A 68 -1.70 9.09 -17.33
N GLU A 69 -1.64 9.77 -16.19
CA GLU A 69 -2.64 10.75 -15.75
C GLU A 69 -2.71 11.98 -16.69
N ASP A 70 -1.63 12.28 -17.41
CA ASP A 70 -1.54 13.41 -18.33
C ASP A 70 -2.13 13.10 -19.71
N LEU A 71 -2.46 11.82 -19.97
CA LEU A 71 -3.02 11.41 -21.26
C LEU A 71 -4.49 11.84 -21.39
N PRO A 72 -4.90 12.43 -22.53
CA PRO A 72 -6.30 12.70 -22.79
C PRO A 72 -7.09 11.39 -22.95
N PHE A 73 -8.37 11.43 -22.58
CA PHE A 73 -9.24 10.25 -22.61
C PHE A 73 -9.28 9.57 -23.99
N GLU A 74 -9.22 10.35 -25.05
CA GLU A 74 -9.24 9.86 -26.42
C GLU A 74 -8.11 8.86 -26.71
N VAL A 75 -6.95 9.05 -26.10
CA VAL A 75 -5.80 8.14 -26.24
C VAL A 75 -6.08 6.79 -25.58
N PHE A 76 -6.75 6.79 -24.41
CA PHE A 76 -7.20 5.56 -23.78
C PHE A 76 -8.23 4.84 -24.65
N GLN A 77 -9.19 5.57 -25.19
CA GLN A 77 -10.25 5.02 -26.03
C GLN A 77 -9.71 4.45 -27.34
N GLU A 78 -8.69 5.05 -27.94
CA GLU A 78 -7.99 4.50 -29.12
C GLU A 78 -7.23 3.21 -28.78
N ALA A 79 -6.67 3.10 -27.57
CA ALA A 79 -5.94 1.92 -27.14
C ALA A 79 -6.88 0.74 -26.83
N SER A 80 -8.08 1.01 -26.29
CA SER A 80 -9.11 0.00 -26.07
C SER A 80 -10.50 0.66 -25.96
N PRO A 81 -11.53 0.15 -26.67
CA PRO A 81 -12.89 0.65 -26.55
C PRO A 81 -13.53 0.36 -25.17
N LEU A 82 -12.91 -0.44 -24.34
CA LEU A 82 -13.35 -0.75 -22.97
C LEU A 82 -13.02 0.35 -21.96
N PHE A 83 -12.21 1.34 -22.34
CA PHE A 83 -11.98 2.50 -21.50
C PHE A 83 -13.18 3.45 -21.56
N GLU A 84 -13.68 3.79 -20.39
CA GLU A 84 -14.74 4.78 -20.20
C GLU A 84 -14.17 6.00 -19.45
N ARG A 85 -14.98 7.06 -19.32
CA ARG A 85 -14.52 8.33 -18.69
C ARG A 85 -14.14 8.20 -17.22
N ASP A 86 -14.60 7.14 -16.55
CA ASP A 86 -14.26 6.82 -15.17
C ASP A 86 -12.82 6.28 -14.99
N ILE A 87 -12.07 6.09 -16.09
CA ILE A 87 -10.65 5.72 -16.02
C ILE A 87 -9.84 6.72 -15.16
N THR A 88 -10.26 7.97 -15.08
CA THR A 88 -9.62 8.98 -14.25
C THR A 88 -9.63 8.59 -12.75
N GLU A 89 -10.64 7.86 -12.28
CA GLU A 89 -10.69 7.33 -10.91
C GLU A 89 -9.66 6.21 -10.69
N ALA A 90 -9.40 5.40 -11.72
CA ALA A 90 -8.40 4.34 -11.66
C ALA A 90 -6.95 4.87 -11.74
N LEU A 91 -6.77 6.13 -12.10
CA LEU A 91 -5.48 6.83 -12.13
C LEU A 91 -5.25 7.67 -10.86
N ASP A 92 -6.28 7.93 -10.06
CA ASP A 92 -6.19 8.72 -8.84
C ASP A 92 -5.51 7.91 -7.71
N ILE A 93 -4.37 8.35 -7.24
CA ILE A 93 -3.58 7.64 -6.23
C ILE A 93 -4.36 7.39 -4.92
N PRO A 94 -5.07 8.36 -4.33
CA PRO A 94 -5.95 8.12 -3.20
C PRO A 94 -6.99 7.01 -3.45
N SER A 95 -7.60 7.00 -4.62
CA SER A 95 -8.58 5.97 -5.02
C SER A 95 -7.95 4.59 -5.16
N ILE A 96 -6.75 4.51 -5.75
CA ILE A 96 -5.95 3.28 -5.84
C ILE A 96 -5.65 2.72 -4.45
N VAL A 97 -5.21 3.55 -3.52
CA VAL A 97 -4.92 3.15 -2.13
C VAL A 97 -6.21 2.67 -1.43
N ALA A 98 -7.31 3.41 -1.57
CA ALA A 98 -8.59 3.08 -0.96
C ALA A 98 -9.21 1.76 -1.50
N ALA A 99 -8.89 1.38 -2.73
CA ALA A 99 -9.35 0.13 -3.34
C ALA A 99 -8.68 -1.13 -2.76
N ARG A 100 -7.58 -1.02 -2.03
CA ARG A 100 -6.82 -2.14 -1.43
C ARG A 100 -7.44 -2.58 -0.09
N THR A 101 -8.66 -3.11 -0.12
CA THR A 101 -9.48 -3.45 1.06
C THR A 101 -9.26 -4.86 1.62
N THR A 102 -8.44 -5.68 0.97
CA THR A 102 -8.12 -7.03 1.46
C THR A 102 -7.39 -6.98 2.80
N GLU A 103 -7.41 -8.08 3.56
CA GLU A 103 -6.63 -8.19 4.79
C GLU A 103 -5.14 -7.95 4.51
N GLY A 104 -4.51 -7.04 5.26
CA GLY A 104 -3.14 -6.58 4.97
C GLY A 104 -3.05 -5.50 3.89
N GLY A 105 -4.17 -5.08 3.32
CA GLY A 105 -4.21 -4.02 2.31
C GLY A 105 -3.97 -2.62 2.89
N THR A 106 -3.68 -1.68 1.99
CA THR A 106 -3.32 -0.29 2.34
C THR A 106 -4.52 0.65 2.46
N ALA A 107 -5.75 0.18 2.18
CA ALA A 107 -6.94 1.00 2.39
C ALA A 107 -7.03 1.48 3.85
N PRO A 108 -7.39 2.75 4.11
CA PRO A 108 -7.48 3.29 5.48
C PRO A 108 -8.30 2.41 6.43
N ALA A 109 -9.40 1.83 5.94
CA ALA A 109 -10.22 0.91 6.71
C ALA A 109 -9.49 -0.40 7.05
N ALA A 110 -8.74 -0.97 6.12
CA ALA A 110 -7.95 -2.18 6.33
C ALA A 110 -6.81 -1.93 7.32
N VAL A 111 -6.11 -0.80 7.19
CA VAL A 111 -5.05 -0.37 8.11
C VAL A 111 -5.60 -0.15 9.52
N SER A 112 -6.76 0.49 9.66
CA SER A 112 -7.41 0.70 10.97
C SER A 112 -7.69 -0.63 11.70
N VAL A 113 -8.18 -1.64 11.00
CA VAL A 113 -8.41 -2.98 11.57
C VAL A 113 -7.09 -3.62 12.02
N GLN A 114 -6.02 -3.46 11.26
CA GLN A 114 -4.71 -4.00 11.62
C GLN A 114 -4.11 -3.30 12.85
N LEU A 115 -4.26 -1.98 12.94
CA LEU A 115 -3.84 -1.21 14.11
C LEU A 115 -4.57 -1.68 15.37
N GLN A 116 -5.90 -1.82 15.32
CA GLN A 116 -6.69 -2.32 16.44
C GLN A 116 -6.25 -3.72 16.87
N ARG A 117 -5.95 -4.62 15.93
CA ARG A 117 -5.43 -5.97 16.24
C ARG A 117 -4.05 -5.91 16.88
N ALA A 118 -3.17 -5.03 16.38
CA ALA A 118 -1.84 -4.86 16.93
C ALA A 118 -1.90 -4.30 18.38
N GLU A 119 -2.74 -3.31 18.62
CA GLU A 119 -2.99 -2.76 19.96
C GLU A 119 -3.50 -3.83 20.93
N ALA A 120 -4.49 -4.62 20.50
CA ALA A 120 -5.02 -5.70 21.32
C ALA A 120 -3.95 -6.77 21.62
N GLN A 121 -3.10 -7.09 20.66
CA GLN A 121 -2.00 -8.03 20.86
C GLN A 121 -0.97 -7.49 21.86
N LEU A 122 -0.59 -6.21 21.75
CA LEU A 122 0.34 -5.58 22.70
C LEU A 122 -0.19 -5.63 24.14
N VAL A 123 -1.47 -5.33 24.35
CA VAL A 123 -2.11 -5.43 25.67
C VAL A 123 -2.07 -6.87 26.20
N ALA A 124 -2.32 -7.86 25.35
CA ALA A 124 -2.24 -9.26 25.73
C ALA A 124 -0.81 -9.69 26.12
N ASP A 125 0.17 -9.26 25.34
CA ASP A 125 1.58 -9.55 25.57
C ASP A 125 2.08 -8.90 26.88
N GLU A 126 1.72 -7.64 27.15
CA GLU A 126 2.03 -6.97 28.42
C GLU A 126 1.47 -7.74 29.63
N GLY A 127 0.24 -8.26 29.51
CA GLY A 127 -0.38 -9.09 30.54
C GLY A 127 0.41 -10.37 30.80
N VAL A 128 0.91 -11.02 29.75
CA VAL A 128 1.76 -12.23 29.88
C VAL A 128 3.10 -11.89 30.50
N PHE A 129 3.79 -10.85 30.06
CA PHE A 129 5.09 -10.44 30.62
C PHE A 129 4.97 -10.00 32.09
N GLY A 130 3.94 -9.22 32.42
CA GLY A 130 3.68 -8.83 33.81
C GLY A 130 3.41 -10.01 34.75
N SER A 131 2.76 -11.08 34.27
CA SER A 131 2.56 -12.30 35.04
C SER A 131 3.85 -13.10 35.21
N LEU A 132 4.69 -13.20 34.17
CA LEU A 132 5.99 -13.87 34.22
C LEU A 132 6.97 -13.19 35.20
N THR A 133 7.00 -11.86 35.20
CA THR A 133 7.87 -11.10 36.16
C THR A 133 7.48 -11.37 37.58
N LYS A 134 6.18 -11.41 37.90
CA LYS A 134 5.70 -11.77 39.26
C LYS A 134 6.09 -13.18 39.69
N VAL A 135 6.04 -14.16 38.77
CA VAL A 135 6.46 -15.55 39.08
C VAL A 135 7.94 -15.63 39.36
N VAL A 136 8.77 -14.91 38.61
CA VAL A 136 10.23 -14.86 38.84
C VAL A 136 10.56 -14.23 40.19
N GLU A 137 9.89 -13.11 40.53
CA GLU A 137 10.07 -12.46 41.84
C GLU A 137 9.65 -13.34 43.01
N MET A 138 8.55 -14.08 42.91
CA MET A 138 8.12 -15.05 43.95
C MET A 138 9.06 -16.25 44.04
N GLY A 139 9.70 -16.69 42.96
CA GLY A 139 10.65 -17.80 42.95
C GLY A 139 12.01 -17.48 43.59
N HIS A 140 12.37 -16.21 43.74
CA HIS A 140 13.63 -15.77 44.39
C HIS A 140 13.46 -15.47 45.88
N GLY A 141 12.27 -15.63 46.44
CA GLY A 141 11.94 -15.37 47.83
C GLY A 141 12.05 -16.59 48.77
N VAL A 142 12.58 -17.72 48.29
CA VAL A 142 12.75 -18.96 49.09
C VAL A 142 14.24 -19.28 49.19
N ASN A 143 14.93 -18.62 50.13
CA ASN A 143 16.16 -19.06 50.77
C ASN A 143 16.16 -18.58 52.20
#